data_96677455483cffea22d30eac637c09ab
#
_entry.id   96677455483cffea22d30eac637c09ab
#
_cell.length_a   1.000
_cell.length_b   1.000
_cell.length_c   1.000
_cell.angle_alpha   90.00
_cell.angle_beta   90.00
_cell.angle_gamma   90.00
#
_symmetry.space_group_name_H-M   'P 1'
#
loop_
_entity.id
_entity.type
_entity.pdbx_description
1 polymer ?
#
loop_
_entity_poly.entity_id
_entity_poly.type
_entity_poly.pdbx_seq_one_letter_code
_entity_poly.pdbx_strand_id
1 'polypeptide(L)'
;MSMELLLSDPSGKKLFLPVVEEGIEWSTERTSTPGKLTFKVVKDDIIDFQEGAAVRFKFNDKGIFFGFVFTKKRDKDQIITVTAYDQLRYLKNKDTYVYEKKTASQLVKMIGADQRLQLGTIEETGFVIPSRVEENTSLFDMIENALDLTLQNKKEIFVLYDDFGKLTLRRISSMRVGGSGSYLMIDEETGQNFEYTSSIDSDTYNKIKLTYDNEGTGKREVYIAQDSAHQNEWGMLQYFDTLSKGENGQAKANALLQLYNKKTRNLKITKCIGDVRVRAGSMIVVNLSLGDINLKNFMLVEKAKHTFKLDEHFMDLTLRGGEFVV
;
A
#
# COMPACT_ATOMS: atom_id res chain seq x y z
N MET A 1 -20.17 -0.15 -20.34
CA MET A 1 -19.21 0.54 -19.42
C MET A 1 -18.51 1.63 -20.21
N SER A 2 -18.24 2.81 -19.64
CA SER A 2 -17.51 3.88 -20.33
C SER A 2 -16.08 3.98 -19.79
N MET A 3 -15.10 4.07 -20.71
CA MET A 3 -13.69 4.28 -20.39
C MET A 3 -13.20 5.52 -21.12
N GLU A 4 -12.51 6.41 -20.39
CA GLU A 4 -11.85 7.59 -20.96
C GLU A 4 -10.36 7.53 -20.58
N LEU A 5 -9.49 7.38 -21.57
CA LEU A 5 -8.05 7.49 -21.43
C LEU A 5 -7.55 8.70 -22.18
N LEU A 6 -6.91 9.64 -21.52
CA LEU A 6 -6.34 10.83 -22.12
C LEU A 6 -4.83 10.87 -21.92
N LEU A 7 -4.11 11.24 -22.97
CA LEU A 7 -2.66 11.49 -22.98
C LEU A 7 -2.40 12.95 -23.34
N SER A 8 -1.46 13.60 -22.64
CA SER A 8 -1.01 14.93 -23.05
C SER A 8 0.04 14.84 -24.16
N ASP A 9 0.13 15.90 -24.97
CA ASP A 9 1.29 16.13 -25.82
C ASP A 9 2.54 16.51 -24.97
N PRO A 10 3.74 16.56 -25.56
CA PRO A 10 4.95 16.95 -24.84
C PRO A 10 4.92 18.35 -24.22
N SER A 11 4.10 19.25 -24.76
CA SER A 11 3.92 20.60 -24.23
C SER A 11 2.87 20.70 -23.12
N GLY A 12 2.08 19.65 -22.89
CA GLY A 12 0.94 19.62 -21.96
C GLY A 12 -0.27 20.43 -22.42
N LYS A 13 -0.26 20.99 -23.65
CA LYS A 13 -1.31 21.87 -24.17
C LYS A 13 -2.42 21.14 -24.91
N LYS A 14 -2.09 19.98 -25.49
CA LYS A 14 -3.04 19.15 -26.22
C LYS A 14 -3.29 17.85 -25.47
N LEU A 15 -4.51 17.37 -25.55
CA LEU A 15 -4.91 16.05 -25.01
C LEU A 15 -5.36 15.19 -26.19
N PHE A 16 -4.84 13.96 -26.19
CA PHE A 16 -5.21 12.94 -27.17
C PHE A 16 -6.12 11.91 -26.50
N LEU A 17 -7.12 11.47 -27.23
CA LEU A 17 -7.91 10.29 -26.91
C LEU A 17 -7.43 9.13 -27.80
N PRO A 18 -6.46 8.31 -27.36
CA PRO A 18 -5.86 7.28 -28.19
C PRO A 18 -6.81 6.12 -28.44
N VAL A 19 -6.61 5.45 -29.58
CA VAL A 19 -7.16 4.11 -29.77
C VAL A 19 -6.38 3.13 -28.92
N VAL A 20 -7.05 2.48 -27.98
CA VAL A 20 -6.44 1.58 -27.01
C VAL A 20 -6.92 0.15 -27.25
N GLU A 21 -5.98 -0.81 -27.27
CA GLU A 21 -6.36 -2.23 -27.21
C GLU A 21 -7.01 -2.57 -25.87
N GLU A 22 -7.87 -3.59 -25.86
CA GLU A 22 -8.48 -4.08 -24.65
C GLU A 22 -7.47 -4.48 -23.58
N GLY A 23 -7.85 -4.33 -22.33
CA GLY A 23 -7.08 -4.79 -21.20
C GLY A 23 -6.21 -3.70 -20.57
N ILE A 24 -6.79 -2.51 -20.34
CA ILE A 24 -6.16 -1.50 -19.48
C ILE A 24 -6.01 -2.10 -18.08
N GLU A 25 -4.79 -2.09 -17.55
CA GLU A 25 -4.48 -2.62 -16.23
C GLU A 25 -4.11 -1.48 -15.26
N TRP A 26 -4.79 -1.40 -14.14
CA TRP A 26 -4.42 -0.52 -13.03
C TRP A 26 -4.06 -1.36 -11.81
N SER A 27 -2.88 -1.14 -11.25
CA SER A 27 -2.40 -1.87 -10.09
C SER A 27 -1.93 -0.94 -8.98
N THR A 28 -2.24 -1.31 -7.75
CA THR A 28 -1.82 -0.64 -6.52
C THR A 28 -1.30 -1.64 -5.51
N GLU A 29 -0.28 -1.26 -4.74
CA GLU A 29 0.25 -1.99 -3.60
C GLU A 29 0.27 -1.06 -2.38
N ARG A 30 0.10 -1.62 -1.19
CA ARG A 30 -0.09 -0.82 0.03
C ARG A 30 1.19 -0.12 0.48
N THR A 31 2.34 -0.71 0.25
CA THR A 31 3.64 -0.22 0.74
C THR A 31 4.65 -0.05 -0.39
N SER A 32 5.46 0.98 -0.30
CA SER A 32 6.69 1.24 -1.08
C SER A 32 6.57 1.12 -2.61
N THR A 33 5.34 1.17 -3.15
CA THR A 33 5.10 0.98 -4.58
C THR A 33 4.12 2.02 -5.11
N PRO A 34 4.47 2.75 -6.20
CA PRO A 34 3.54 3.67 -6.84
C PRO A 34 2.41 2.90 -7.53
N GLY A 35 1.25 3.53 -7.62
CA GLY A 35 0.18 3.05 -8.49
C GLY A 35 0.64 3.05 -9.95
N LYS A 36 0.28 2.01 -10.68
CA LYS A 36 0.74 1.76 -12.05
C LYS A 36 -0.46 1.55 -12.98
N LEU A 37 -0.44 2.25 -14.11
CA LEU A 37 -1.35 2.00 -15.23
C LEU A 37 -0.57 1.46 -16.41
N THR A 38 -1.02 0.34 -16.98
CA THR A 38 -0.45 -0.26 -18.20
C THR A 38 -1.54 -0.36 -19.25
N PHE A 39 -1.24 0.09 -20.46
CA PHE A 39 -2.19 0.03 -21.58
C PHE A 39 -1.42 0.00 -22.90
N LYS A 40 -2.10 -0.35 -23.98
CA LYS A 40 -1.52 -0.42 -25.30
C LYS A 40 -2.25 0.54 -26.24
N VAL A 41 -1.48 1.35 -26.95
CA VAL A 41 -1.97 2.34 -27.90
C VAL A 41 -1.62 1.90 -29.32
N VAL A 42 -2.61 1.95 -30.20
CA VAL A 42 -2.37 1.79 -31.64
C VAL A 42 -1.81 3.10 -32.16
N LYS A 43 -0.60 3.07 -32.74
CA LYS A 43 0.05 4.24 -33.29
C LYS A 43 -0.69 4.70 -34.56
N ASP A 44 -1.06 5.95 -34.57
CA ASP A 44 -1.51 6.67 -35.77
C ASP A 44 -0.61 7.89 -36.05
N ASP A 45 -0.90 8.64 -37.13
CA ASP A 45 -0.12 9.80 -37.53
C ASP A 45 -0.37 11.05 -36.65
N ILE A 46 -1.38 11.02 -35.80
CA ILE A 46 -1.82 12.18 -35.00
C ILE A 46 -1.23 12.11 -33.59
N ILE A 47 -1.13 10.90 -33.04
CA ILE A 47 -0.69 10.69 -31.67
C ILE A 47 0.81 10.96 -31.52
N ASP A 48 1.14 12.02 -30.78
CA ASP A 48 2.49 12.34 -30.36
C ASP A 48 2.53 12.56 -28.84
N PHE A 49 3.12 11.59 -28.14
CA PHE A 49 3.37 11.68 -26.69
C PHE A 49 4.73 11.08 -26.36
N GLN A 50 5.33 11.53 -25.29
CA GLN A 50 6.66 11.12 -24.85
C GLN A 50 6.63 10.71 -23.37
N GLU A 51 7.73 10.17 -22.88
CA GLU A 51 7.96 9.99 -21.45
C GLU A 51 7.80 11.34 -20.75
N GLY A 52 7.15 11.32 -19.57
CA GLY A 52 6.72 12.54 -18.86
C GLY A 52 5.35 13.08 -19.29
N ALA A 53 4.74 12.59 -20.37
CA ALA A 53 3.37 12.97 -20.75
C ALA A 53 2.38 12.58 -19.65
N ALA A 54 1.43 13.47 -19.34
CA ALA A 54 0.40 13.19 -18.36
C ALA A 54 -0.63 12.17 -18.91
N VAL A 55 -1.06 11.28 -18.04
CA VAL A 55 -2.07 10.24 -18.31
C VAL A 55 -3.23 10.39 -17.34
N ARG A 56 -4.44 10.42 -17.89
CA ARG A 56 -5.69 10.34 -17.12
C ARG A 56 -6.49 9.14 -17.56
N PHE A 57 -6.96 8.36 -16.59
CA PHE A 57 -7.89 7.27 -16.85
C PHE A 57 -9.12 7.40 -15.97
N LYS A 58 -10.30 7.38 -16.59
CA LYS A 58 -11.60 7.36 -15.92
C LYS A 58 -12.38 6.14 -16.35
N PHE A 59 -13.20 5.64 -15.46
CA PHE A 59 -14.13 4.55 -15.68
C PHE A 59 -15.50 4.93 -15.13
N ASN A 60 -16.54 4.91 -16.00
CA ASN A 60 -17.88 5.40 -15.69
C ASN A 60 -17.83 6.80 -15.03
N ASP A 61 -17.16 7.75 -15.68
CA ASP A 61 -16.93 9.15 -15.26
C ASP A 61 -16.15 9.32 -13.94
N LYS A 62 -15.76 8.23 -13.28
CA LYS A 62 -14.97 8.27 -12.06
C LYS A 62 -13.47 8.25 -12.38
N GLY A 63 -12.73 9.21 -11.81
CA GLY A 63 -11.27 9.24 -11.90
C GLY A 63 -10.65 8.04 -11.19
N ILE A 64 -9.86 7.25 -11.93
CA ILE A 64 -9.20 6.05 -11.43
C ILE A 64 -7.70 6.27 -11.27
N PHE A 65 -7.09 6.86 -12.28
CA PHE A 65 -5.64 7.06 -12.32
C PHE A 65 -5.31 8.41 -12.95
N PHE A 66 -4.40 9.12 -12.30
CA PHE A 66 -3.67 10.24 -12.86
C PHE A 66 -2.17 10.04 -12.60
N GLY A 67 -1.36 10.20 -13.64
CA GLY A 67 0.08 10.01 -13.50
C GLY A 67 0.81 10.40 -14.77
N PHE A 68 2.01 9.84 -14.97
CA PHE A 68 2.90 10.20 -16.06
C PHE A 68 3.44 8.96 -16.75
N VAL A 69 3.68 9.06 -18.03
CA VAL A 69 4.33 8.01 -18.83
C VAL A 69 5.80 7.90 -18.41
N PHE A 70 6.21 6.70 -18.03
CA PHE A 70 7.61 6.41 -17.70
C PHE A 70 8.29 5.51 -18.75
N THR A 71 7.52 4.64 -19.39
CA THR A 71 8.07 3.70 -20.37
C THR A 71 7.12 3.54 -21.53
N LYS A 72 7.71 3.55 -22.74
CA LYS A 72 7.04 3.20 -23.99
C LYS A 72 7.84 2.07 -24.65
N LYS A 73 7.13 1.01 -25.05
CA LYS A 73 7.72 -0.09 -25.82
C LYS A 73 6.89 -0.27 -27.09
N ARG A 74 7.49 -0.05 -28.24
CA ARG A 74 6.84 -0.23 -29.55
C ARG A 74 7.24 -1.56 -30.16
N ASP A 75 6.30 -2.28 -30.71
CA ASP A 75 6.53 -3.50 -31.47
C ASP A 75 6.47 -3.26 -32.99
N LYS A 76 6.67 -4.33 -33.77
CA LYS A 76 6.63 -4.30 -35.24
C LYS A 76 5.26 -3.97 -35.81
N ASP A 77 4.18 -4.24 -35.06
CA ASP A 77 2.79 -4.05 -35.48
C ASP A 77 2.29 -2.64 -35.13
N GLN A 78 3.21 -1.72 -34.79
CA GLN A 78 2.96 -0.34 -34.43
C GLN A 78 2.14 -0.16 -33.15
N ILE A 79 2.11 -1.19 -32.30
CA ILE A 79 1.47 -1.13 -30.99
C ILE A 79 2.48 -0.61 -29.97
N ILE A 80 2.06 0.39 -29.20
CA ILE A 80 2.89 1.01 -28.16
C ILE A 80 2.35 0.56 -26.80
N THR A 81 3.09 -0.31 -26.11
CA THR A 81 2.82 -0.63 -24.71
C THR A 81 3.35 0.50 -23.83
N VAL A 82 2.47 1.09 -23.04
CA VAL A 82 2.76 2.23 -22.15
C VAL A 82 2.68 1.77 -20.70
N THR A 83 3.69 2.17 -19.92
CA THR A 83 3.66 2.08 -18.46
C THR A 83 3.68 3.48 -17.87
N ALA A 84 2.65 3.82 -17.12
CA ALA A 84 2.54 5.07 -16.39
C ALA A 84 2.53 4.81 -14.88
N TYR A 85 3.10 5.72 -14.11
CA TYR A 85 3.06 5.72 -12.65
C TYR A 85 2.42 7.00 -12.14
N ASP A 86 1.75 6.90 -11.00
CA ASP A 86 1.27 8.06 -10.26
C ASP A 86 2.42 8.83 -9.58
N GLN A 87 2.10 9.91 -8.88
CA GLN A 87 3.13 10.75 -8.26
C GLN A 87 3.90 10.07 -7.12
N LEU A 88 3.39 8.97 -6.55
CA LEU A 88 4.14 8.17 -5.57
C LEU A 88 5.48 7.66 -6.15
N ARG A 89 5.61 7.57 -7.48
CA ARG A 89 6.87 7.18 -8.13
C ARG A 89 8.05 8.06 -7.70
N TYR A 90 7.81 9.34 -7.42
CA TYR A 90 8.84 10.28 -6.99
C TYR A 90 9.31 10.03 -5.55
N LEU A 91 8.54 9.33 -4.73
CA LEU A 91 8.96 8.91 -3.39
C LEU A 91 10.03 7.79 -3.41
N LYS A 92 10.36 7.23 -4.58
CA LYS A 92 11.54 6.35 -4.74
C LYS A 92 12.87 7.12 -4.78
N ASN A 93 12.83 8.45 -4.85
CA ASN A 93 14.03 9.26 -4.71
C ASN A 93 14.60 9.09 -3.31
N LYS A 94 15.93 9.11 -3.21
CA LYS A 94 16.65 9.09 -1.94
C LYS A 94 17.05 10.49 -1.52
N ASP A 95 17.03 10.73 -0.21
CA ASP A 95 17.45 12.00 0.36
C ASP A 95 17.92 11.78 1.82
N THR A 96 18.29 12.86 2.48
CA THR A 96 18.62 12.89 3.91
C THR A 96 17.69 13.88 4.59
N TYR A 97 16.90 13.38 5.55
CA TYR A 97 16.01 14.20 6.36
C TYR A 97 16.34 14.11 7.84
N VAL A 98 16.39 15.26 8.48
CA VAL A 98 16.48 15.37 9.93
C VAL A 98 15.24 16.08 10.43
N TYR A 99 14.50 15.44 11.31
CA TYR A 99 13.29 16.03 11.86
C TYR A 99 13.11 15.70 13.35
N GLU A 100 12.51 16.64 14.06
CA GLU A 100 12.23 16.53 15.49
C GLU A 100 10.78 16.87 15.78
N LYS A 101 10.19 16.18 16.76
CA LYS A 101 8.83 16.45 17.28
C LYS A 101 7.77 16.54 16.17
N LYS A 102 7.86 15.67 15.16
CA LYS A 102 6.89 15.61 14.06
C LYS A 102 6.11 14.29 14.08
N THR A 103 4.86 14.36 13.65
CA THR A 103 4.06 13.17 13.35
C THR A 103 4.37 12.67 11.95
N ALA A 104 4.01 11.40 11.65
CA ALA A 104 4.16 10.85 10.29
C ALA A 104 3.37 11.67 9.25
N SER A 105 2.18 12.15 9.59
CA SER A 105 1.39 13.04 8.72
C SER A 105 2.09 14.36 8.43
N GLN A 106 2.80 14.95 9.40
CA GLN A 106 3.61 16.16 9.21
C GLN A 106 4.83 15.88 8.32
N LEU A 107 5.48 14.71 8.48
CA LEU A 107 6.58 14.29 7.61
C LEU A 107 6.10 14.13 6.15
N VAL A 108 4.94 13.48 5.93
CA VAL A 108 4.34 13.36 4.58
C VAL A 108 4.10 14.72 3.95
N LYS A 109 3.57 15.68 4.71
CA LYS A 109 3.35 17.06 4.23
C LYS A 109 4.66 17.76 3.86
N MET A 110 5.70 17.58 4.68
CA MET A 110 7.04 18.16 4.45
C MET A 110 7.66 17.58 3.17
N ILE A 111 7.72 16.27 3.05
CA ILE A 111 8.24 15.58 1.84
C ILE A 111 7.43 15.97 0.60
N GLY A 112 6.10 15.99 0.71
CA GLY A 112 5.23 16.37 -0.40
C GLY A 112 5.48 17.80 -0.90
N ALA A 113 5.70 18.74 0.01
CA ALA A 113 6.05 20.12 -0.33
C ALA A 113 7.43 20.21 -1.01
N ASP A 114 8.45 19.56 -0.45
CA ASP A 114 9.81 19.57 -0.99
C ASP A 114 9.90 18.92 -2.39
N GLN A 115 9.15 17.84 -2.60
CA GLN A 115 9.06 17.15 -3.88
C GLN A 115 8.03 17.77 -4.84
N ARG A 116 7.36 18.86 -4.46
CA ARG A 116 6.31 19.57 -5.22
C ARG A 116 5.15 18.65 -5.62
N LEU A 117 4.81 17.69 -4.77
CA LEU A 117 3.68 16.79 -4.99
C LEU A 117 2.37 17.48 -4.60
N GLN A 118 1.30 17.18 -5.32
CA GLN A 118 -0.01 17.67 -4.97
C GLN A 118 -0.53 16.91 -3.75
N LEU A 119 -0.87 17.62 -2.67
CA LEU A 119 -1.42 17.04 -1.46
C LEU A 119 -2.95 16.96 -1.53
N GLY A 120 -3.49 15.82 -1.16
CA GLY A 120 -4.91 15.58 -0.92
C GLY A 120 -5.22 15.59 0.59
N THR A 121 -6.04 14.65 1.02
CA THR A 121 -6.36 14.45 2.43
C THR A 121 -5.20 13.76 3.15
N ILE A 122 -4.59 14.42 4.12
CA ILE A 122 -3.57 13.84 5.00
C ILE A 122 -4.16 13.76 6.40
N GLU A 123 -4.67 12.57 6.76
CA GLU A 123 -5.21 12.31 8.11
C GLU A 123 -4.09 12.38 9.16
N GLU A 124 -4.40 12.94 10.33
CA GLU A 124 -3.43 13.09 11.41
C GLU A 124 -3.12 11.75 12.08
N THR A 125 -1.83 11.42 12.23
CA THR A 125 -1.37 10.15 12.76
C THR A 125 -1.16 10.12 14.27
N GLY A 126 -1.10 11.29 14.91
CA GLY A 126 -1.19 11.48 16.37
C GLY A 126 0.00 11.01 17.21
N PHE A 127 0.96 10.26 16.68
CA PHE A 127 2.20 9.92 17.39
C PHE A 127 3.30 10.90 17.03
N VAL A 128 3.84 11.58 18.04
CA VAL A 128 4.94 12.54 17.89
C VAL A 128 6.27 11.79 18.00
N ILE A 129 7.01 11.71 16.90
CA ILE A 129 8.34 11.13 16.81
C ILE A 129 9.32 12.14 17.43
N PRO A 130 10.10 11.78 18.49
CA PRO A 130 10.95 12.72 19.21
C PRO A 130 12.02 13.37 18.33
N SER A 131 12.85 12.56 17.70
CA SER A 131 13.82 12.98 16.68
C SER A 131 14.20 11.81 15.80
N ARG A 132 14.55 12.10 14.55
CA ARG A 132 15.03 11.09 13.62
C ARG A 132 15.98 11.68 12.59
N VAL A 133 16.96 10.88 12.21
CA VAL A 133 17.86 11.11 11.08
C VAL A 133 17.64 9.99 10.09
N GLU A 134 17.19 10.32 8.90
CA GLU A 134 17.05 9.41 7.78
C GLU A 134 18.10 9.79 6.75
N GLU A 135 19.15 9.01 6.63
CA GLU A 135 20.30 9.32 5.78
C GLU A 135 20.34 8.37 4.58
N ASN A 136 20.42 8.95 3.36
CA ASN A 136 20.49 8.21 2.10
C ASN A 136 19.37 7.16 1.95
N THR A 137 18.19 7.47 2.49
CA THR A 137 17.02 6.60 2.54
C THR A 137 16.01 7.04 1.49
N SER A 138 15.24 6.11 0.90
CA SER A 138 14.15 6.50 0.01
C SER A 138 13.05 7.24 0.78
N LEU A 139 12.41 8.21 0.12
CA LEU A 139 11.31 8.96 0.74
C LEU A 139 10.15 8.04 1.14
N PHE A 140 9.94 6.94 0.39
CA PHE A 140 9.00 5.89 0.80
C PHE A 140 9.40 5.29 2.14
N ASP A 141 10.65 4.83 2.28
CA ASP A 141 11.10 4.17 3.50
C ASP A 141 11.06 5.12 4.70
N MET A 142 11.39 6.40 4.52
CA MET A 142 11.25 7.40 5.57
C MET A 142 9.81 7.51 6.08
N ILE A 143 8.84 7.54 5.16
CA ILE A 143 7.41 7.61 5.50
C ILE A 143 6.95 6.31 6.16
N GLU A 144 7.32 5.16 5.61
CA GLU A 144 7.00 3.83 6.17
C GLU A 144 7.56 3.69 7.58
N ASN A 145 8.82 4.05 7.81
CA ASN A 145 9.44 4.08 9.14
C ASN A 145 8.62 4.91 10.14
N ALA A 146 8.16 6.09 9.72
CA ALA A 146 7.34 6.96 10.58
C ALA A 146 5.94 6.37 10.84
N LEU A 147 5.36 5.69 9.86
CA LEU A 147 4.08 4.99 10.00
C LEU A 147 4.22 3.74 10.87
N ASP A 148 5.32 3.00 10.78
CA ASP A 148 5.62 1.85 11.64
C ASP A 148 5.78 2.28 13.11
N LEU A 149 6.47 3.38 13.37
CA LEU A 149 6.54 3.97 14.70
C LEU A 149 5.14 4.37 15.23
N THR A 150 4.28 4.88 14.34
CA THR A 150 2.89 5.19 14.67
C THR A 150 2.11 3.91 15.01
N LEU A 151 2.24 2.86 14.20
CA LEU A 151 1.61 1.56 14.45
C LEU A 151 2.03 0.97 15.80
N GLN A 152 3.33 0.96 16.10
CA GLN A 152 3.87 0.44 17.36
C GLN A 152 3.31 1.18 18.59
N ASN A 153 3.09 2.49 18.50
CA ASN A 153 2.71 3.34 19.63
C ASN A 153 1.20 3.59 19.73
N LYS A 154 0.48 3.63 18.61
CA LYS A 154 -0.97 3.92 18.56
C LYS A 154 -1.81 2.72 18.17
N LYS A 155 -1.20 1.63 17.67
CA LYS A 155 -1.87 0.44 17.10
C LYS A 155 -2.81 0.80 15.94
N GLU A 156 -2.52 1.86 15.22
CA GLU A 156 -3.27 2.35 14.07
C GLU A 156 -2.46 2.19 12.80
N ILE A 157 -3.09 1.65 11.77
CA ILE A 157 -2.48 1.46 10.46
C ILE A 157 -2.97 2.55 9.52
N PHE A 158 -2.04 3.17 8.81
CA PHE A 158 -2.32 4.15 7.77
C PHE A 158 -1.83 3.64 6.42
N VAL A 159 -2.42 4.13 5.35
CA VAL A 159 -2.00 3.88 3.98
C VAL A 159 -1.78 5.20 3.26
N LEU A 160 -0.63 5.28 2.57
CA LEU A 160 -0.30 6.37 1.67
C LEU A 160 -0.63 5.92 0.25
N TYR A 161 -1.36 6.77 -0.49
CA TYR A 161 -1.74 6.48 -1.85
C TYR A 161 -1.96 7.75 -2.67
N ASP A 162 -2.01 7.62 -3.98
CA ASP A 162 -2.42 8.69 -4.88
C ASP A 162 -3.93 8.62 -5.14
N ASP A 163 -4.65 9.70 -4.85
CA ASP A 163 -6.06 9.85 -5.14
C ASP A 163 -6.24 10.76 -6.34
N PHE A 164 -6.16 10.17 -7.51
CA PHE A 164 -6.30 10.86 -8.80
C PHE A 164 -5.41 12.11 -8.91
N GLY A 165 -4.11 11.95 -8.65
CA GLY A 165 -3.10 13.00 -8.68
C GLY A 165 -2.92 13.77 -7.38
N LYS A 166 -3.45 13.26 -6.26
CA LYS A 166 -3.29 13.87 -4.94
C LYS A 166 -2.75 12.87 -3.93
N LEU A 167 -1.58 13.18 -3.36
CA LEU A 167 -0.99 12.38 -2.29
C LEU A 167 -1.91 12.36 -1.07
N THR A 168 -2.38 11.20 -0.69
CA THR A 168 -3.41 11.02 0.33
C THR A 168 -2.96 10.01 1.37
N LEU A 169 -3.11 10.35 2.65
CA LEU A 169 -2.82 9.47 3.79
C LEU A 169 -4.10 9.25 4.58
N ARG A 170 -4.51 7.99 4.74
CA ARG A 170 -5.73 7.65 5.46
C ARG A 170 -5.53 6.48 6.41
N ARG A 171 -6.31 6.48 7.49
CA ARG A 171 -6.42 5.35 8.40
C ARG A 171 -7.17 4.20 7.72
N ILE A 172 -6.64 2.98 7.80
CA ILE A 172 -7.24 1.81 7.15
C ILE A 172 -8.68 1.56 7.62
N SER A 173 -8.98 1.80 8.89
CA SER A 173 -10.35 1.63 9.42
C SER A 173 -11.39 2.53 8.73
N SER A 174 -10.98 3.65 8.13
CA SER A 174 -11.85 4.54 7.33
C SER A 174 -11.97 4.12 5.86
N MET A 175 -11.22 3.09 5.42
CA MET A 175 -11.19 2.64 4.02
C MET A 175 -12.02 1.39 3.76
N ARG A 176 -13.07 1.18 4.52
CA ARG A 176 -14.03 0.10 4.26
C ARG A 176 -14.82 0.39 2.98
N VAL A 177 -14.83 -0.58 2.06
CA VAL A 177 -15.55 -0.43 0.80
C VAL A 177 -17.04 -0.73 1.00
N GLY A 178 -17.86 0.31 0.89
CA GLY A 178 -19.29 0.29 1.17
C GLY A 178 -19.67 1.19 2.32
N GLY A 179 -20.93 1.11 2.76
CA GLY A 179 -21.46 1.88 3.88
C GLY A 179 -22.26 0.99 4.85
N SER A 180 -22.78 1.57 5.93
CA SER A 180 -23.54 0.85 6.94
C SER A 180 -24.68 0.02 6.32
N GLY A 181 -24.52 -1.30 6.33
CA GLY A 181 -25.49 -2.27 5.80
C GLY A 181 -25.20 -2.83 4.39
N SER A 182 -24.21 -2.31 3.64
CA SER A 182 -23.89 -2.79 2.29
C SER A 182 -22.39 -2.68 2.00
N TYR A 183 -21.58 -3.49 2.70
CA TYR A 183 -20.15 -3.62 2.37
C TYR A 183 -19.96 -4.49 1.13
N LEU A 184 -18.90 -4.17 0.35
CA LEU A 184 -18.47 -5.08 -0.71
C LEU A 184 -18.04 -6.40 -0.08
N MET A 185 -18.69 -7.48 -0.53
CA MET A 185 -18.40 -8.85 -0.11
C MET A 185 -17.89 -9.66 -1.29
N ILE A 186 -16.82 -10.39 -1.09
CA ILE A 186 -16.32 -11.40 -2.01
C ILE A 186 -16.64 -12.77 -1.40
N ASP A 187 -17.32 -13.60 -2.17
CA ASP A 187 -17.74 -14.96 -1.84
C ASP A 187 -17.42 -15.92 -2.98
N GLU A 188 -17.89 -17.15 -2.88
CA GLU A 188 -17.66 -18.21 -3.88
C GLU A 188 -18.29 -17.90 -5.25
N GLU A 189 -19.32 -17.06 -5.30
CA GLU A 189 -19.99 -16.68 -6.54
C GLU A 189 -19.27 -15.51 -7.25
N THR A 190 -18.69 -14.62 -6.49
CA THR A 190 -18.05 -13.39 -6.99
C THR A 190 -16.54 -13.51 -7.22
N GLY A 191 -15.90 -14.54 -6.65
CA GLY A 191 -14.49 -14.86 -6.84
C GLY A 191 -14.33 -16.16 -7.64
N GLN A 192 -13.68 -16.10 -8.83
CA GLN A 192 -13.55 -17.29 -9.69
C GLN A 192 -12.52 -18.30 -9.18
N ASN A 193 -11.47 -17.84 -8.52
CA ASN A 193 -10.42 -18.70 -7.99
C ASN A 193 -9.74 -18.06 -6.80
N PHE A 194 -9.31 -18.89 -5.83
CA PHE A 194 -8.57 -18.42 -4.68
C PHE A 194 -7.40 -19.32 -4.31
N GLU A 195 -6.38 -18.73 -3.71
CA GLU A 195 -5.22 -19.39 -3.13
C GLU A 195 -5.06 -18.87 -1.69
N TYR A 196 -5.12 -19.76 -0.71
CA TYR A 196 -4.99 -19.42 0.71
C TYR A 196 -3.69 -19.96 1.27
N THR A 197 -2.97 -19.12 2.00
CA THR A 197 -1.73 -19.48 2.68
C THR A 197 -1.81 -19.07 4.15
N SER A 198 -1.60 -20.02 5.05
CA SER A 198 -1.33 -19.79 6.46
C SER A 198 0.15 -20.05 6.73
N SER A 199 0.84 -19.12 7.40
CA SER A 199 2.30 -19.18 7.58
C SER A 199 2.73 -18.67 8.95
N ILE A 200 3.84 -19.21 9.43
CA ILE A 200 4.61 -18.71 10.57
C ILE A 200 6.02 -18.27 10.15
N ASP A 201 6.31 -18.27 8.84
CA ASP A 201 7.65 -18.01 8.30
C ASP A 201 8.02 -16.53 8.24
N SER A 202 7.04 -15.64 8.02
CA SER A 202 7.29 -14.21 7.93
C SER A 202 6.36 -13.41 8.83
N ASP A 203 6.89 -12.35 9.44
CA ASP A 203 6.15 -11.45 10.34
C ASP A 203 5.49 -12.16 11.54
N THR A 204 6.00 -13.35 11.92
CA THR A 204 5.54 -14.12 13.08
C THR A 204 6.68 -14.29 14.07
N TYR A 205 6.52 -13.72 15.26
CA TYR A 205 7.52 -13.78 16.32
C TYR A 205 6.87 -14.08 17.66
N ASN A 206 7.28 -15.17 18.30
CA ASN A 206 6.81 -15.56 19.64
C ASN A 206 7.81 -15.18 20.75
N LYS A 207 8.89 -14.51 20.38
CA LYS A 207 9.86 -13.90 21.32
C LYS A 207 10.34 -12.57 20.75
N ILE A 208 10.18 -11.52 21.54
CA ILE A 208 10.68 -10.19 21.25
C ILE A 208 11.86 -9.93 22.20
N LYS A 209 13.01 -9.56 21.64
CA LYS A 209 14.20 -9.16 22.40
C LYS A 209 14.61 -7.77 21.94
N LEU A 210 14.52 -6.79 22.83
CA LEU A 210 14.92 -5.43 22.59
C LEU A 210 16.13 -5.09 23.45
N THR A 211 17.05 -4.29 22.93
CA THR A 211 18.24 -3.84 23.66
C THR A 211 18.34 -2.33 23.64
N TYR A 212 18.93 -1.78 24.70
CA TYR A 212 19.26 -0.36 24.80
C TYR A 212 20.66 -0.20 25.42
N ASP A 213 21.55 0.47 24.71
CA ASP A 213 22.88 0.82 25.24
C ASP A 213 22.76 2.13 26.02
N ASN A 214 22.73 2.01 27.35
CA ASN A 214 22.60 3.16 28.26
C ASN A 214 23.96 3.83 28.47
N GLU A 215 24.17 4.89 27.72
CA GLU A 215 25.43 5.67 27.80
C GLU A 215 25.71 6.25 29.21
N GLY A 216 24.64 6.56 29.97
CA GLY A 216 24.79 7.11 31.33
C GLY A 216 25.29 6.10 32.35
N THR A 217 25.02 4.81 32.15
CA THR A 217 25.45 3.73 33.06
C THR A 217 26.52 2.84 32.45
N GLY A 218 26.83 2.96 31.18
CA GLY A 218 27.73 2.10 30.41
C GLY A 218 27.26 0.65 30.29
N LYS A 219 25.97 0.37 30.55
CA LYS A 219 25.36 -0.97 30.52
C LYS A 219 24.38 -1.13 29.41
N ARG A 220 24.31 -2.34 28.84
CA ARG A 220 23.25 -2.75 27.93
C ARG A 220 22.07 -3.28 28.73
N GLU A 221 20.94 -2.65 28.58
CA GLU A 221 19.64 -3.10 29.07
C GLU A 221 19.00 -4.03 28.06
N VAL A 222 18.32 -5.08 28.52
CA VAL A 222 17.67 -6.08 27.67
C VAL A 222 16.24 -6.26 28.15
N TYR A 223 15.29 -6.13 27.22
CA TYR A 223 13.87 -6.31 27.46
C TYR A 223 13.38 -7.51 26.65
N ILE A 224 12.66 -8.42 27.29
CA ILE A 224 12.17 -9.65 26.65
C ILE A 224 10.68 -9.80 26.94
N ALA A 225 9.91 -10.07 25.89
CA ALA A 225 8.55 -10.58 25.96
C ALA A 225 8.47 -11.86 25.12
N GLN A 226 7.80 -12.90 25.64
CA GLN A 226 7.72 -14.18 24.94
C GLN A 226 6.45 -14.95 25.29
N ASP A 227 6.03 -15.83 24.38
CA ASP A 227 4.92 -16.77 24.56
C ASP A 227 5.45 -18.20 24.50
N SER A 228 5.50 -18.84 25.66
CA SER A 228 6.01 -20.20 25.79
C SER A 228 5.12 -21.25 25.12
N ALA A 229 3.79 -21.01 25.01
CA ALA A 229 2.89 -21.93 24.36
C ALA A 229 3.20 -22.02 22.86
N HIS A 230 3.29 -20.86 22.18
CA HIS A 230 3.65 -20.83 20.78
C HIS A 230 5.12 -21.21 20.52
N GLN A 231 6.04 -21.00 21.47
CA GLN A 231 7.40 -21.52 21.35
C GLN A 231 7.43 -23.05 21.35
N ASN A 232 6.60 -23.70 22.16
CA ASN A 232 6.48 -25.15 22.19
C ASN A 232 5.83 -25.71 20.90
N GLU A 233 4.91 -24.96 20.30
CA GLU A 233 4.19 -25.39 19.09
C GLU A 233 5.01 -25.14 17.81
N TRP A 234 5.64 -23.95 17.67
CA TRP A 234 6.27 -23.50 16.42
C TRP A 234 7.79 -23.42 16.47
N GLY A 235 8.42 -23.70 17.63
CA GLY A 235 9.80 -23.36 17.86
C GLY A 235 10.00 -21.88 18.21
N MET A 236 11.26 -21.48 18.41
CA MET A 236 11.58 -20.10 18.78
C MET A 236 11.68 -19.20 17.54
N LEU A 237 10.74 -18.30 17.36
CA LEU A 237 10.74 -17.25 16.34
C LEU A 237 11.01 -15.92 17.03
N GLN A 238 12.23 -15.38 16.88
CA GLN A 238 12.68 -14.21 17.61
C GLN A 238 12.75 -12.96 16.74
N TYR A 239 12.11 -11.88 17.22
CA TYR A 239 12.35 -10.51 16.75
C TYR A 239 13.44 -9.86 17.61
N PHE A 240 14.36 -9.16 16.98
CA PHE A 240 15.43 -8.42 17.67
C PHE A 240 15.51 -6.99 17.13
N ASP A 241 15.60 -6.01 18.05
CA ASP A 241 15.78 -4.61 17.69
C ASP A 241 16.47 -3.83 18.82
N THR A 242 16.92 -2.61 18.48
CA THR A 242 17.54 -1.68 19.44
C THR A 242 16.62 -0.51 19.71
N LEU A 243 16.47 -0.15 20.98
CA LEU A 243 15.62 0.95 21.43
C LEU A 243 16.32 2.29 21.27
N SER A 244 15.53 3.31 20.98
CA SER A 244 15.96 4.69 21.08
C SER A 244 15.89 5.20 22.52
N LYS A 245 16.65 6.26 22.83
CA LYS A 245 16.64 6.89 24.14
C LYS A 245 15.24 7.37 24.53
N GLY A 246 14.80 6.98 25.72
CA GLY A 246 13.50 7.38 26.28
C GLY A 246 12.33 6.46 25.94
N GLU A 247 12.54 5.39 25.17
CA GLU A 247 11.50 4.38 24.93
C GLU A 247 11.35 3.45 26.15
N ASN A 248 10.09 3.09 26.47
CA ASN A 248 9.81 2.06 27.46
C ASN A 248 9.95 0.67 26.83
N GLY A 249 11.13 0.05 27.03
CA GLY A 249 11.49 -1.20 26.37
C GLY A 249 10.54 -2.36 26.69
N GLN A 250 10.08 -2.50 27.93
CA GLN A 250 9.16 -3.60 28.30
C GLN A 250 7.76 -3.40 27.69
N ALA A 251 7.25 -2.18 27.71
CA ALA A 251 5.95 -1.89 27.07
C ALA A 251 6.00 -2.13 25.57
N LYS A 252 7.10 -1.71 24.91
CA LYS A 252 7.31 -1.95 23.47
C LYS A 252 7.44 -3.43 23.16
N ALA A 253 8.21 -4.19 23.96
CA ALA A 253 8.35 -5.64 23.76
C ALA A 253 7.01 -6.37 23.86
N ASN A 254 6.18 -6.01 24.85
CA ASN A 254 4.85 -6.60 25.03
C ASN A 254 3.91 -6.24 23.85
N ALA A 255 3.93 -5.00 23.38
CA ALA A 255 3.13 -4.55 22.25
C ALA A 255 3.52 -5.27 20.95
N LEU A 256 4.82 -5.42 20.69
CA LEU A 256 5.33 -6.17 19.54
C LEU A 256 4.97 -7.66 19.61
N LEU A 257 5.03 -8.26 20.81
CA LEU A 257 4.59 -9.64 20.97
C LEU A 257 3.11 -9.79 20.60
N GLN A 258 2.23 -8.93 21.11
CA GLN A 258 0.81 -8.93 20.73
C GLN A 258 0.59 -8.77 19.23
N LEU A 259 1.41 -7.95 18.58
CA LEU A 259 1.28 -7.68 17.15
C LEU A 259 1.68 -8.89 16.30
N TYR A 260 2.80 -9.54 16.65
CA TYR A 260 3.46 -10.52 15.78
C TYR A 260 3.28 -11.99 16.21
N ASN A 261 2.80 -12.28 17.43
CA ASN A 261 2.66 -13.65 17.94
C ASN A 261 1.40 -14.35 17.41
N LYS A 262 1.30 -14.44 16.09
CA LYS A 262 0.16 -15.06 15.38
C LYS A 262 0.55 -15.50 13.98
N LYS A 263 -0.16 -16.53 13.45
CA LYS A 263 0.00 -16.96 12.05
C LYS A 263 -0.39 -15.83 11.10
N THR A 264 0.41 -15.57 10.11
CA THR A 264 0.02 -14.71 8.98
C THR A 264 -0.91 -15.48 8.06
N ARG A 265 -1.92 -14.82 7.54
CA ARG A 265 -2.91 -15.42 6.64
C ARG A 265 -3.05 -14.54 5.41
N ASN A 266 -2.69 -15.08 4.27
CA ASN A 266 -2.78 -14.41 2.99
C ASN A 266 -3.77 -15.14 2.10
N LEU A 267 -4.64 -14.39 1.45
CA LEU A 267 -5.61 -14.90 0.50
C LEU A 267 -5.43 -14.15 -0.82
N LYS A 268 -5.21 -14.90 -1.88
CA LYS A 268 -5.18 -14.37 -3.23
C LYS A 268 -6.45 -14.78 -3.94
N ILE A 269 -7.16 -13.81 -4.50
CA ILE A 269 -8.38 -14.04 -5.29
C ILE A 269 -8.13 -13.50 -6.68
N THR A 270 -8.43 -14.31 -7.70
CA THR A 270 -8.25 -13.92 -9.10
C THR A 270 -9.59 -13.84 -9.82
N LYS A 271 -9.68 -12.88 -10.75
CA LYS A 271 -10.86 -12.63 -11.57
C LYS A 271 -12.15 -12.44 -10.76
N CYS A 272 -12.07 -11.77 -9.62
CA CYS A 272 -13.31 -11.37 -8.96
C CYS A 272 -13.96 -10.18 -9.65
N ILE A 273 -15.25 -9.99 -9.38
CA ILE A 273 -16.02 -8.88 -9.95
C ILE A 273 -15.35 -7.54 -9.64
N GLY A 274 -15.23 -6.68 -10.67
CA GLY A 274 -14.55 -5.41 -10.55
C GLY A 274 -15.35 -4.35 -9.80
N ASP A 275 -14.71 -3.72 -8.81
CA ASP A 275 -15.22 -2.54 -8.12
C ASP A 275 -14.11 -1.50 -8.01
N VAL A 276 -14.25 -0.37 -8.69
CA VAL A 276 -13.24 0.71 -8.75
C VAL A 276 -12.99 1.41 -7.41
N ARG A 277 -13.80 1.14 -6.39
CA ARG A 277 -13.56 1.63 -5.03
C ARG A 277 -12.48 0.84 -4.29
N VAL A 278 -12.20 -0.39 -4.77
CA VAL A 278 -11.17 -1.26 -4.20
C VAL A 278 -9.80 -0.80 -4.68
N ARG A 279 -8.87 -0.69 -3.77
CA ARG A 279 -7.46 -0.39 -4.02
C ARG A 279 -6.64 -0.97 -2.87
N ALA A 280 -5.34 -0.99 -3.00
CA ALA A 280 -4.49 -1.33 -1.85
C ALA A 280 -4.74 -0.38 -0.67
N GLY A 281 -4.84 -0.95 0.53
CA GLY A 281 -5.28 -0.26 1.76
C GLY A 281 -6.79 -0.32 2.01
N SER A 282 -7.61 -0.72 1.04
CA SER A 282 -9.05 -0.91 1.25
C SER A 282 -9.34 -2.10 2.16
N MET A 283 -10.47 -2.03 2.86
CA MET A 283 -11.03 -3.11 3.66
C MET A 283 -12.30 -3.64 3.00
N ILE A 284 -12.32 -4.93 2.69
CA ILE A 284 -13.48 -5.62 2.08
C ILE A 284 -13.88 -6.82 2.92
N VAL A 285 -15.14 -7.22 2.86
CA VAL A 285 -15.62 -8.43 3.51
C VAL A 285 -15.34 -9.63 2.59
N VAL A 286 -14.75 -10.67 3.16
CA VAL A 286 -14.57 -11.96 2.49
C VAL A 286 -15.38 -13.01 3.23
N ASN A 287 -16.15 -13.80 2.48
CA ASN A 287 -16.98 -14.88 2.97
C ASN A 287 -16.70 -16.15 2.15
N LEU A 288 -15.68 -16.89 2.55
CA LEU A 288 -15.20 -18.09 1.84
C LEU A 288 -14.98 -19.25 2.80
N SER A 289 -15.29 -20.46 2.35
CA SER A 289 -14.86 -21.70 3.00
C SER A 289 -13.49 -22.10 2.46
N LEU A 290 -12.47 -22.04 3.33
CA LEU A 290 -11.07 -22.29 2.94
C LEU A 290 -10.58 -23.68 3.35
N GLY A 291 -11.51 -24.61 3.62
CA GLY A 291 -11.24 -25.98 4.03
C GLY A 291 -11.09 -26.13 5.53
N ASP A 292 -10.01 -25.63 6.11
CA ASP A 292 -9.73 -25.68 7.56
C ASP A 292 -10.40 -24.54 8.36
N ILE A 293 -10.81 -23.47 7.68
CA ILE A 293 -11.53 -22.35 8.28
C ILE A 293 -12.63 -21.81 7.37
N ASN A 294 -13.70 -21.34 8.02
CA ASN A 294 -14.72 -20.53 7.38
C ASN A 294 -14.41 -19.06 7.66
N LEU A 295 -13.98 -18.35 6.62
CA LEU A 295 -13.63 -16.94 6.73
C LEU A 295 -14.85 -16.09 6.45
N LYS A 296 -15.31 -15.32 7.44
CA LYS A 296 -16.31 -14.26 7.28
C LYS A 296 -15.85 -13.03 8.05
N ASN A 297 -14.98 -12.25 7.44
CA ASN A 297 -14.37 -11.11 8.12
C ASN A 297 -13.93 -10.04 7.13
N PHE A 298 -13.63 -8.85 7.66
CA PHE A 298 -12.91 -7.84 6.92
C PHE A 298 -11.46 -8.30 6.67
N MET A 299 -11.02 -8.15 5.41
CA MET A 299 -9.64 -8.35 5.04
C MET A 299 -9.05 -7.08 4.44
N LEU A 300 -7.78 -6.85 4.71
CA LEU A 300 -7.00 -5.75 4.17
C LEU A 300 -6.50 -6.10 2.77
N VAL A 301 -6.75 -5.24 1.81
CA VAL A 301 -6.21 -5.36 0.46
C VAL A 301 -4.75 -4.90 0.47
N GLU A 302 -3.82 -5.84 0.35
CA GLU A 302 -2.39 -5.54 0.23
C GLU A 302 -2.02 -5.16 -1.22
N LYS A 303 -2.63 -5.87 -2.19
CA LYS A 303 -2.46 -5.58 -3.62
C LYS A 303 -3.80 -5.69 -4.33
N ALA A 304 -4.05 -4.76 -5.23
CA ALA A 304 -5.18 -4.81 -6.14
C ALA A 304 -4.69 -4.55 -7.57
N LYS A 305 -5.09 -5.43 -8.48
CA LYS A 305 -4.90 -5.27 -9.92
C LYS A 305 -6.25 -5.31 -10.60
N HIS A 306 -6.62 -4.25 -11.27
CA HIS A 306 -7.83 -4.15 -12.08
C HIS A 306 -7.50 -4.36 -13.54
N THR A 307 -8.35 -5.08 -14.24
CA THR A 307 -8.30 -5.25 -15.70
C THR A 307 -9.62 -4.76 -16.27
N PHE A 308 -9.55 -3.71 -17.09
CA PHE A 308 -10.69 -3.09 -17.75
C PHE A 308 -10.74 -3.51 -19.21
N LYS A 309 -11.86 -4.07 -19.63
CA LYS A 309 -12.21 -4.38 -21.02
C LYS A 309 -13.50 -3.64 -21.39
N LEU A 310 -13.92 -3.73 -22.65
CA LEU A 310 -15.10 -3.02 -23.14
C LEU A 310 -16.35 -3.29 -22.30
N ASP A 311 -16.62 -4.55 -22.01
CA ASP A 311 -17.84 -4.99 -21.31
C ASP A 311 -17.55 -5.66 -19.95
N GLU A 312 -16.29 -5.78 -19.56
CA GLU A 312 -15.88 -6.51 -18.37
C GLU A 312 -14.89 -5.72 -17.52
N HIS A 313 -15.04 -5.82 -16.22
CA HIS A 313 -14.09 -5.30 -15.24
C HIS A 313 -13.85 -6.35 -14.16
N PHE A 314 -12.61 -6.79 -14.04
CA PHE A 314 -12.17 -7.77 -13.04
C PHE A 314 -11.12 -7.20 -12.10
N MET A 315 -10.99 -7.85 -10.96
CA MET A 315 -9.91 -7.60 -10.00
C MET A 315 -9.17 -8.89 -9.66
N ASP A 316 -7.84 -8.78 -9.55
CA ASP A 316 -7.00 -9.74 -8.84
C ASP A 316 -6.57 -9.08 -7.53
N LEU A 317 -6.81 -9.75 -6.41
CA LEU A 317 -6.58 -9.20 -5.07
C LEU A 317 -5.61 -10.09 -4.30
N THR A 318 -4.69 -9.47 -3.58
CA THR A 318 -3.94 -10.10 -2.50
C THR A 318 -4.43 -9.50 -1.19
N LEU A 319 -4.97 -10.33 -0.34
CA LEU A 319 -5.63 -9.94 0.89
C LEU A 319 -4.84 -10.46 2.09
N ARG A 320 -4.72 -9.64 3.10
CA ARG A 320 -4.18 -10.03 4.39
C ARG A 320 -5.33 -10.10 5.39
N GLY A 321 -5.54 -11.29 5.92
CA GLY A 321 -6.46 -11.52 7.01
C GLY A 321 -5.74 -11.30 8.32
N GLY A 322 -6.46 -10.89 9.29
CA GLY A 322 -5.94 -10.85 10.62
C GLY A 322 -6.61 -9.81 11.49
N GLU A 323 -6.45 -10.03 12.71
CA GLU A 323 -6.82 -9.22 13.85
C GLU A 323 -6.12 -7.85 13.89
N PHE A 324 -5.66 -7.36 12.72
CA PHE A 324 -5.07 -6.02 12.59
C PHE A 324 -6.11 -4.89 12.54
N VAL A 325 -7.38 -5.26 12.54
CA VAL A 325 -8.47 -4.31 12.61
C VAL A 325 -9.04 -4.36 14.01
N VAL A 326 -8.47 -3.58 14.89
CA VAL A 326 -9.08 -3.22 16.15
C VAL A 326 -10.02 -2.06 15.93
#